data_c94a6d05e0242d4035b9339fc9fd5530
#
_entry.id   c94a6d05e0242d4035b9339fc9fd5530
#
_cell.length_a   1.000
_cell.length_b   1.000
_cell.length_c   1.000
_cell.angle_alpha   90.00
_cell.angle_beta   90.00
_cell.angle_gamma   90.00
#
_symmetry.space_group_name_H-M   'P 1'
#
loop_
_entity.id
_entity.type
_entity.pdbx_description
1 polymer ?
#
loop_
_entity_poly.entity_id
_entity_poly.type
_entity_poly.pdbx_seq_one_letter_code
_entity_poly.pdbx_strand_id
1 'polypeptide(L)'
;VKRLRAMGCSRELVSMQGLGYKEILAYLEGEMSLEEAIYVLKRDTRHFAKRQLTWFRREKEVIWLDKREFDRQEERILEKMLDICHAKNILPISEISNSMNTDCMTGDKQSFKS
;
A
#
# COMPACT_ATOMS: atom_id res chain seq x y z
N VAL A 1 -10.55 6.31 12.06
CA VAL A 1 -11.01 7.68 11.81
C VAL A 1 -11.51 8.34 13.10
N LYS A 2 -12.47 7.74 13.83
CA LYS A 2 -12.99 8.29 15.10
C LYS A 2 -11.89 8.65 16.10
N ARG A 3 -10.92 7.75 16.28
CA ARG A 3 -9.78 7.97 17.20
C ARG A 3 -8.93 9.16 16.77
N LEU A 4 -8.62 9.29 15.49
CA LEU A 4 -7.84 10.41 14.96
C LEU A 4 -8.58 11.73 15.13
N ARG A 5 -9.89 11.73 14.90
CA ARG A 5 -10.74 12.91 15.13
C ARG A 5 -10.73 13.34 16.60
N ALA A 6 -10.82 12.38 17.52
CA ALA A 6 -10.73 12.64 18.96
C ALA A 6 -9.36 13.20 19.38
N MET A 7 -8.29 12.89 18.66
CA MET A 7 -6.94 13.43 18.86
C MET A 7 -6.74 14.83 18.26
N GLY A 8 -7.77 15.43 17.68
CA GLY A 8 -7.71 16.77 17.09
C GLY A 8 -7.36 16.80 15.59
N CYS A 9 -7.32 15.65 14.92
CA CYS A 9 -7.12 15.60 13.48
C CYS A 9 -8.40 16.07 12.77
N SER A 10 -8.40 17.31 12.33
CA SER A 10 -9.54 17.92 11.64
C SER A 10 -9.62 17.49 10.18
N ARG A 11 -10.79 17.70 9.56
CA ARG A 11 -11.04 17.45 8.15
C ARG A 11 -10.12 18.24 7.22
N GLU A 12 -9.59 19.35 7.68
CA GLU A 12 -8.71 20.24 6.92
C GLU A 12 -7.31 19.67 6.71
N LEU A 13 -6.88 18.73 7.55
CA LEU A 13 -5.60 18.06 7.39
C LEU A 13 -5.57 17.25 6.11
N VAL A 14 -4.51 17.43 5.31
CA VAL A 14 -4.32 16.72 4.04
C VAL A 14 -4.39 15.21 4.21
N SER A 15 -3.84 14.67 5.30
CA SER A 15 -3.89 13.26 5.64
C SER A 15 -5.33 12.73 5.84
N MET A 16 -6.23 13.59 6.30
CA MET A 16 -7.64 13.25 6.54
C MET A 16 -8.51 13.41 5.28
N GLN A 17 -7.96 13.95 4.20
CA GLN A 17 -8.62 14.08 2.89
C GLN A 17 -8.34 12.89 1.96
N GLY A 18 -7.55 11.93 2.42
CA GLY A 18 -7.24 10.72 1.68
C GLY A 18 -8.47 9.88 1.38
N LEU A 19 -8.34 9.04 0.35
CA LEU A 19 -9.39 8.11 -0.05
C LEU A 19 -9.75 7.18 1.12
N GLY A 20 -11.01 7.13 1.49
CA GLY A 20 -11.54 6.42 2.64
C GLY A 20 -11.74 7.29 3.86
N TYR A 21 -10.80 8.15 4.20
CA TYR A 21 -10.91 9.04 5.38
C TYR A 21 -11.99 10.10 5.19
N LYS A 22 -12.01 10.78 4.05
CA LYS A 22 -13.00 11.83 3.76
C LYS A 22 -14.43 11.30 3.74
N GLU A 23 -14.66 10.11 3.19
CA GLU A 23 -15.98 9.49 3.13
C GLU A 23 -16.48 9.09 4.52
N ILE A 24 -15.59 8.51 5.33
CA ILE A 24 -15.93 8.14 6.71
C ILE A 24 -16.14 9.37 7.58
N LEU A 25 -15.36 10.43 7.39
CA LEU A 25 -15.59 11.70 8.10
C LEU A 25 -16.95 12.29 7.75
N ALA A 26 -17.32 12.32 6.46
CA ALA A 26 -18.63 12.80 6.03
C ALA A 26 -19.78 11.99 6.65
N TYR A 27 -19.62 10.67 6.77
CA TYR A 27 -20.56 9.83 7.50
C TYR A 27 -20.63 10.20 9.00
N LEU A 28 -19.49 10.37 9.67
CA LEU A 28 -19.44 10.71 11.08
C LEU A 28 -19.98 12.11 11.40
N GLU A 29 -19.95 13.01 10.44
CA GLU A 29 -20.50 14.37 10.52
C GLU A 29 -21.98 14.43 10.14
N GLY A 30 -22.55 13.31 9.71
CA GLY A 30 -23.96 13.22 9.36
C GLY A 30 -24.30 13.75 7.96
N GLU A 31 -23.30 14.02 7.11
CA GLU A 31 -23.51 14.51 5.74
C GLU A 31 -24.05 13.43 4.81
N MET A 32 -23.74 12.15 5.10
CA MET A 32 -24.21 11.01 4.32
C MET A 32 -24.44 9.78 5.19
N SER A 33 -25.22 8.83 4.68
CA SER A 33 -25.42 7.56 5.37
C SER A 33 -24.20 6.66 5.25
N LEU A 34 -24.11 5.62 6.09
CA LEU A 34 -23.03 4.63 6.02
C LEU A 34 -23.03 3.90 4.66
N GLU A 35 -24.20 3.55 4.15
CA GLU A 35 -24.33 2.85 2.87
C GLU A 35 -23.84 3.72 1.70
N GLU A 36 -24.18 5.01 1.72
CA GLU A 36 -23.69 5.98 0.74
C GLU A 36 -22.18 6.14 0.84
N ALA A 37 -21.62 6.26 2.04
CA ALA A 37 -20.19 6.37 2.26
C ALA A 37 -19.44 5.13 1.71
N ILE A 38 -19.94 3.94 1.95
CA ILE A 38 -19.40 2.69 1.43
C ILE A 38 -19.48 2.64 -0.11
N TYR A 39 -20.62 3.05 -0.67
CA TYR A 39 -20.79 3.08 -2.12
C TYR A 39 -19.79 4.03 -2.79
N VAL A 40 -19.71 5.27 -2.31
CA VAL A 40 -18.78 6.29 -2.82
C VAL A 40 -17.33 5.82 -2.69
N LEU A 41 -16.97 5.29 -1.53
CA LEU A 41 -15.62 4.76 -1.30
C LEU A 41 -15.25 3.65 -2.29
N LYS A 42 -16.15 2.68 -2.49
CA LYS A 42 -15.92 1.60 -3.46
C LYS A 42 -15.80 2.10 -4.89
N ARG A 43 -16.65 3.05 -5.27
CA ARG A 43 -16.60 3.67 -6.60
C ARG A 43 -15.29 4.40 -6.82
N ASP A 44 -14.91 5.26 -5.90
CA ASP A 44 -13.73 6.10 -6.02
C ASP A 44 -12.43 5.28 -5.95
N THR A 45 -12.41 4.22 -5.15
CA THR A 45 -11.31 3.24 -5.10
C THR A 45 -11.13 2.54 -6.45
N ARG A 46 -12.21 2.13 -7.10
CA ARG A 46 -12.14 1.52 -8.44
C ARG A 46 -11.63 2.50 -9.49
N HIS A 47 -12.09 3.75 -9.44
CA HIS A 47 -11.62 4.80 -10.35
C HIS A 47 -10.14 5.10 -10.14
N PHE A 48 -9.70 5.15 -8.89
CA PHE A 48 -8.29 5.35 -8.54
C PHE A 48 -7.42 4.20 -9.07
N ALA A 49 -7.81 2.95 -8.82
CA ALA A 49 -7.11 1.78 -9.32
C ALA A 49 -7.04 1.75 -10.86
N LYS A 50 -8.15 2.10 -11.54
CA LYS A 50 -8.19 2.18 -13.00
C LYS A 50 -7.22 3.24 -13.54
N ARG A 51 -7.16 4.41 -12.90
CA ARG A 51 -6.19 5.46 -13.27
C ARG A 51 -4.75 5.01 -13.10
N GLN A 52 -4.44 4.36 -11.97
CA GLN A 52 -3.10 3.80 -11.73
C GLN A 52 -2.71 2.79 -12.80
N LEU A 53 -3.59 1.81 -13.10
CA LEU A 53 -3.34 0.81 -14.13
C LEU A 53 -3.11 1.44 -15.50
N THR A 54 -3.92 2.44 -15.86
CA THR A 54 -3.78 3.15 -17.13
C THR A 54 -2.45 3.88 -17.22
N TRP A 55 -2.03 4.52 -16.14
CA TRP A 55 -0.76 5.24 -16.07
C TRP A 55 0.42 4.28 -16.19
N PHE A 56 0.46 3.24 -15.36
CA PHE A 56 1.55 2.26 -15.36
C PHE A 56 1.64 1.47 -16.67
N ARG A 57 0.53 1.24 -17.38
CA ARG A 57 0.57 0.57 -18.69
C ARG A 57 1.24 1.39 -19.78
N ARG A 58 1.33 2.69 -19.61
CA ARG A 58 2.06 3.57 -20.54
C ARG A 58 3.57 3.49 -20.35
N GLU A 59 4.00 3.15 -19.13
CA GLU A 59 5.41 3.05 -18.79
C GLU A 59 5.97 1.70 -19.27
N LYS A 60 6.87 1.75 -20.24
CA LYS A 60 7.45 0.53 -20.84
C LYS A 60 8.41 -0.22 -19.91
N GLU A 61 8.94 0.48 -18.92
CA GLU A 61 9.91 -0.08 -17.96
C GLU A 61 9.25 -0.78 -16.77
N VAL A 62 7.94 -0.70 -16.63
CA VAL A 62 7.21 -1.35 -15.54
C VAL A 62 7.21 -2.86 -15.73
N ILE A 63 7.66 -3.56 -14.72
CA ILE A 63 7.62 -5.02 -14.67
C ILE A 63 6.42 -5.45 -13.84
N TRP A 64 5.52 -6.16 -14.47
CA TRP A 64 4.30 -6.64 -13.83
C TRP A 64 4.53 -7.97 -13.14
N LEU A 65 4.16 -8.07 -11.87
CA LEU A 65 4.16 -9.31 -11.10
C LEU A 65 2.72 -9.60 -10.66
N ASP A 66 2.16 -10.69 -11.12
CA ASP A 66 0.83 -11.13 -10.70
C ASP A 66 0.96 -12.05 -9.47
N LYS A 67 0.40 -11.63 -8.35
CA LYS A 67 0.43 -12.41 -7.10
C LYS A 67 -0.20 -13.80 -7.24
N ARG A 68 -1.10 -13.99 -8.18
CA ARG A 68 -1.76 -15.27 -8.44
C ARG A 68 -0.79 -16.32 -8.99
N GLU A 69 0.19 -15.89 -9.79
CA GLU A 69 1.23 -16.78 -10.35
C GLU A 69 2.16 -17.35 -9.27
N PHE A 70 2.22 -16.71 -8.12
CA PHE A 70 3.06 -17.11 -6.99
C PHE A 70 2.25 -17.74 -5.85
N ASP A 71 1.02 -18.20 -6.10
CA ASP A 71 0.11 -18.74 -5.07
C ASP A 71 -0.06 -17.82 -3.85
N ARG A 72 0.12 -16.52 -4.05
CA ARG A 72 0.12 -15.46 -3.01
C ARG A 72 1.19 -15.67 -1.92
N GLN A 73 2.24 -16.42 -2.21
CA GLN A 73 3.37 -16.60 -1.31
C GLN A 73 4.30 -15.39 -1.42
N GLU A 74 4.40 -14.64 -0.35
CA GLU A 74 5.14 -13.37 -0.33
C GLU A 74 6.65 -13.58 -0.51
N GLU A 75 7.19 -14.66 0.04
CA GLU A 75 8.60 -15.01 -0.09
C GLU A 75 9.00 -15.23 -1.56
N ARG A 76 8.19 -15.94 -2.32
CA ARG A 76 8.44 -16.18 -3.75
C ARG A 76 8.37 -14.90 -4.58
N ILE A 77 7.46 -14.01 -4.22
CA ILE A 77 7.35 -12.69 -4.86
C ILE A 77 8.59 -11.87 -4.57
N LEU A 78 9.04 -11.86 -3.31
CA LEU A 78 10.26 -11.16 -2.88
C LEU A 78 11.50 -11.69 -3.61
N GLU A 79 11.68 -13.00 -3.70
CA GLU A 79 12.78 -13.62 -4.46
C GLU A 79 12.77 -13.14 -5.93
N LYS A 80 11.61 -13.16 -6.56
CA LYS A 80 11.48 -12.69 -7.94
C LYS A 80 11.80 -11.20 -8.09
N MET A 81 11.38 -10.38 -7.15
CA MET A 81 11.70 -8.95 -7.14
C MET A 81 13.20 -8.72 -6.99
N LEU A 82 13.86 -9.46 -6.09
CA LEU A 82 15.31 -9.39 -5.90
C LEU A 82 16.07 -9.84 -7.16
N ASP A 83 15.66 -10.93 -7.80
CA ASP A 83 16.26 -11.41 -9.05
C ASP A 83 16.18 -10.34 -10.15
N ILE A 84 15.05 -9.66 -10.26
CA ILE A 84 14.86 -8.57 -11.23
C ILE A 84 15.78 -7.39 -10.90
N CYS A 85 15.90 -7.03 -9.64
CA CYS A 85 16.79 -5.96 -9.17
C CYS A 85 18.26 -6.29 -9.47
N HIS A 86 18.68 -7.54 -9.27
CA HIS A 86 20.02 -8.02 -9.61
C HIS A 86 20.28 -7.97 -11.12
N ALA A 87 19.35 -8.48 -11.93
CA ALA A 87 19.47 -8.49 -13.39
C ALA A 87 19.58 -7.08 -13.97
N LYS A 88 18.96 -6.10 -13.31
CA LYS A 88 19.01 -4.68 -13.72
C LYS A 88 20.11 -3.85 -13.03
N ASN A 89 20.94 -4.48 -12.22
CA ASN A 89 21.99 -3.82 -11.43
C ASN A 89 21.49 -2.63 -10.56
N ILE A 90 20.25 -2.73 -10.08
CA ILE A 90 19.66 -1.70 -9.22
C ILE A 90 20.23 -1.77 -7.81
N LEU A 91 20.44 -3.01 -7.29
CA LEU A 91 21.04 -3.29 -5.99
C LEU A 91 22.22 -4.22 -6.13
N PRO A 92 23.40 -3.90 -5.56
CA PRO A 92 24.52 -4.81 -5.48
C PRO A 92 24.17 -6.04 -4.60
N ILE A 93 24.69 -7.21 -4.96
CA ILE A 93 24.46 -8.45 -4.22
C ILE A 93 24.90 -8.31 -2.75
N SER A 94 25.99 -7.60 -2.49
CA SER A 94 26.50 -7.35 -1.15
C SER A 94 25.53 -6.58 -0.25
N GLU A 95 24.84 -5.60 -0.79
CA GLU A 95 23.84 -4.82 -0.04
C GLU A 95 22.61 -5.65 0.30
N ILE A 96 22.16 -6.51 -0.61
CA ILE A 96 21.02 -7.40 -0.38
C ILE A 96 21.35 -8.42 0.72
N SER A 97 22.54 -9.01 0.68
CA SER A 97 23.00 -9.96 1.71
C SER A 97 23.08 -9.30 3.09
N ASN A 98 23.57 -8.06 3.16
CA ASN A 98 23.61 -7.30 4.40
C ASN A 98 22.20 -6.96 4.92
N SER A 99 21.29 -6.58 4.05
CA SER A 99 19.90 -6.31 4.41
C SER A 99 19.20 -7.55 4.97
N MET A 100 19.36 -8.70 4.32
CA MET A 100 18.82 -9.97 4.80
C MET A 100 19.44 -10.40 6.14
N ASN A 101 20.75 -10.24 6.31
CA ASN A 101 21.44 -10.55 7.55
C ASN A 101 21.00 -9.62 8.68
N THR A 102 20.80 -8.35 8.42
CA THR A 102 20.29 -7.39 9.40
C THR A 102 18.91 -7.78 9.89
N ASP A 103 18.00 -8.15 9.00
CA ASP A 103 16.67 -8.61 9.35
C ASP A 103 16.70 -9.90 10.16
N CYS A 104 17.64 -10.80 9.88
CA CYS A 104 17.84 -12.03 10.64
C CYS A 104 18.50 -11.80 12.00
N MET A 105 19.45 -10.84 12.11
CA MET A 105 20.20 -10.58 13.32
C MET A 105 19.48 -9.71 14.33
N THR A 106 18.66 -8.76 13.86
CA THR A 106 17.93 -7.86 14.77
C THR A 106 16.84 -8.56 15.55
N GLY A 107 16.49 -9.80 15.16
CA GLY A 107 15.48 -10.57 15.88
C GLY A 107 14.17 -9.82 16.14
N ASP A 108 14.04 -8.66 15.56
CA ASP A 108 12.93 -7.72 15.72
C ASP A 108 11.64 -8.23 15.08
N LYS A 109 11.54 -9.52 15.01
CA LYS A 109 10.25 -10.22 14.97
C LYS A 109 9.30 -9.73 16.07
N GLN A 110 9.85 -9.12 17.13
CA GLN A 110 9.06 -8.50 18.19
C GLN A 110 8.42 -7.18 17.76
N SER A 111 9.07 -6.38 16.91
CA SER A 111 8.46 -5.15 16.39
C SER A 111 7.31 -5.42 15.42
N PHE A 112 7.31 -6.56 14.75
CA PHE A 112 6.20 -7.04 13.92
C PHE A 112 5.05 -7.66 14.71
N LYS A 113 5.26 -8.06 15.96
CA LYS A 113 4.25 -8.64 16.83
C LYS A 113 3.57 -7.61 17.74
N SER A 114 4.12 -6.45 17.82
CA SER A 114 3.51 -5.32 18.51
C SER A 114 2.73 -4.46 17.51
#